data_4145b01ae29ecf907e66776c26012ed5
#
_entry.id   4145b01ae29ecf907e66776c26012ed5
#
_cell.length_a   1.000
_cell.length_b   1.000
_cell.length_c   1.000
_cell.angle_alpha   90.00
_cell.angle_beta   90.00
_cell.angle_gamma   90.00
#
_symmetry.space_group_name_H-M   'P 1'
#
loop_
_entity.id
_entity.type
_entity.pdbx_description
1 polymer ?
#
loop_
_entity_poly.entity_id
_entity_poly.type
_entity_poly.pdbx_seq_one_letter_code
_entity_poly.pdbx_strand_id
1 'polypeptide(L)'
;MMLIVSRPFQDSLLLTWLSGFTGATVLEYGAGWAMEQLFKVRYWDYSSQRFNFHGYICLSSSVAWGFLTIFMTDLIHRPIEKLVCGIPVILDLLLILPVTAVFLQDAFASIREALDFGHSLERANQIRQELDGLRVQTALLKMDAGDRIEEKRAELESWLKEREEALLAIRDRRKQFLQSALRANPTMVSHKYAEELKEMMKAE
;
A
#
# COMPACT_ATOMS: atom_id res chain seq x y z
N MET A 1 -5.56 3.66 19.44
CA MET A 1 -4.41 4.61 19.48
C MET A 1 -4.84 5.98 20.01
N MET A 2 -5.77 6.69 19.37
CA MET A 2 -6.26 8.01 19.83
C MET A 2 -6.65 8.02 21.31
N LEU A 3 -7.48 7.07 21.75
CA LEU A 3 -7.92 6.95 23.14
C LEU A 3 -6.77 6.74 24.12
N ILE A 4 -5.75 5.96 23.75
CA ILE A 4 -4.60 5.68 24.61
C ILE A 4 -3.77 6.95 24.80
N VAL A 5 -3.50 7.68 23.70
CA VAL A 5 -2.67 8.89 23.71
C VAL A 5 -3.38 10.06 24.39
N SER A 6 -4.72 10.19 24.22
CA SER A 6 -5.50 11.29 24.78
C SER A 6 -5.95 11.05 26.24
N ARG A 7 -5.95 9.80 26.71
CA ARG A 7 -6.46 9.46 28.05
C ARG A 7 -5.89 10.31 29.21
N PRO A 8 -4.58 10.63 29.26
CA PRO A 8 -4.03 11.47 30.32
C PRO A 8 -4.44 12.96 30.25
N PHE A 9 -5.01 13.38 29.12
CA PHE A 9 -5.24 14.79 28.78
C PHE A 9 -6.73 15.14 28.59
N GLN A 10 -7.66 14.24 28.96
CA GLN A 10 -9.09 14.39 28.70
C GLN A 10 -9.75 15.58 29.45
N ASP A 11 -9.07 16.10 30.48
CA ASP A 11 -9.56 17.26 31.23
C ASP A 11 -9.40 18.60 30.49
N SER A 12 -8.64 18.62 29.38
CA SER A 12 -8.39 19.79 28.57
C SER A 12 -8.55 19.50 27.09
N LEU A 13 -9.53 20.15 26.43
CA LEU A 13 -9.77 20.01 25.01
C LEU A 13 -8.52 20.33 24.16
N LEU A 14 -7.74 21.36 24.57
CA LEU A 14 -6.53 21.71 23.85
C LEU A 14 -5.47 20.60 23.94
N LEU A 15 -5.28 20.01 25.11
CA LEU A 15 -4.31 18.94 25.31
C LEU A 15 -4.77 17.64 24.62
N THR A 16 -6.07 17.36 24.64
CA THR A 16 -6.66 16.25 23.87
C THR A 16 -6.42 16.43 22.38
N TRP A 17 -6.64 17.66 21.87
CA TRP A 17 -6.37 17.99 20.47
C TRP A 17 -4.88 17.83 20.12
N LEU A 18 -3.97 18.39 20.93
CA LEU A 18 -2.53 18.28 20.71
C LEU A 18 -2.03 16.82 20.77
N SER A 19 -2.54 16.05 21.70
CA SER A 19 -2.19 14.62 21.82
C SER A 19 -2.64 13.82 20.57
N GLY A 20 -3.83 14.11 20.08
CA GLY A 20 -4.36 13.51 18.85
C GLY A 20 -3.59 13.94 17.61
N PHE A 21 -3.35 15.25 17.48
CA PHE A 21 -2.53 15.84 16.42
C PHE A 21 -1.14 15.15 16.36
N THR A 22 -0.41 15.13 17.48
CA THR A 22 0.94 14.58 17.51
C THR A 22 0.96 13.06 17.39
N GLY A 23 0.14 12.37 18.17
CA GLY A 23 0.13 10.90 18.21
C GLY A 23 -0.33 10.28 16.89
N ALA A 24 -1.37 10.84 16.26
CA ALA A 24 -1.83 10.35 14.98
C ALA A 24 -0.85 10.66 13.84
N THR A 25 -0.21 11.86 13.85
CA THR A 25 0.81 12.23 12.86
C THR A 25 2.01 11.29 12.90
N VAL A 26 2.51 10.96 14.10
CA VAL A 26 3.62 10.01 14.24
C VAL A 26 3.22 8.61 13.74
N LEU A 27 2.01 8.17 14.07
CA LEU A 27 1.50 6.87 13.62
C LEU A 27 1.31 6.84 12.09
N GLU A 28 0.70 7.88 11.52
CA GLU A 28 0.45 8.00 10.08
C GLU A 28 1.76 7.98 9.29
N TYR A 29 2.76 8.72 9.76
CA TYR A 29 4.10 8.70 9.16
C TYR A 29 4.74 7.31 9.24
N GLY A 30 4.77 6.70 10.42
CA GLY A 30 5.35 5.37 10.61
C GLY A 30 4.65 4.29 9.81
N ALA A 31 3.31 4.32 9.76
CA ALA A 31 2.52 3.39 8.95
C ALA A 31 2.77 3.59 7.45
N GLY A 32 2.76 4.83 6.95
CA GLY A 32 3.03 5.13 5.54
C GLY A 32 4.42 4.68 5.10
N TRP A 33 5.44 4.96 5.93
CA TRP A 33 6.81 4.49 5.68
C TRP A 33 6.91 2.96 5.70
N ALA A 34 6.36 2.31 6.71
CA ALA A 34 6.41 0.85 6.83
C ALA A 34 5.69 0.15 5.67
N MET A 35 4.52 0.65 5.27
CA MET A 35 3.76 0.09 4.15
C MET A 35 4.51 0.23 2.84
N GLU A 36 5.17 1.37 2.57
CA GLU A 36 5.99 1.53 1.37
C GLU A 36 7.19 0.59 1.36
N GLN A 37 7.85 0.38 2.50
CA GLN A 37 8.98 -0.56 2.59
C GLN A 37 8.53 -2.02 2.35
N LEU A 38 7.40 -2.41 2.93
CA LEU A 38 6.90 -3.78 2.87
C LEU A 38 6.22 -4.09 1.53
N PHE A 39 5.33 -3.23 1.08
CA PHE A 39 4.45 -3.50 -0.08
C PHE A 39 4.93 -2.84 -1.38
N LYS A 40 5.99 -2.00 -1.31
CA LYS A 40 6.58 -1.29 -2.46
C LYS A 40 5.65 -0.27 -3.12
N VAL A 41 4.53 0.04 -2.48
CA VAL A 41 3.55 1.04 -2.91
C VAL A 41 3.14 1.91 -1.74
N ARG A 42 2.79 3.16 -2.02
CA ARG A 42 2.11 4.07 -1.09
C ARG A 42 0.63 3.97 -1.31
N TYR A 43 -0.12 3.72 -0.27
CA TYR A 43 -1.59 3.68 -0.33
C TYR A 43 -2.20 5.09 -0.35
N TRP A 44 -1.48 6.10 0.16
CA TRP A 44 -1.81 7.51 0.04
C TRP A 44 -0.54 8.32 -0.23
N ASP A 45 -0.69 9.47 -0.87
CA ASP A 45 0.42 10.37 -1.17
C ASP A 45 -0.01 11.83 -1.03
N TYR A 46 0.57 12.52 -0.05
CA TYR A 46 0.35 13.94 0.20
C TYR A 46 1.41 14.84 -0.44
N SER A 47 2.22 14.35 -1.38
CA SER A 47 3.30 15.14 -1.99
C SER A 47 2.81 16.41 -2.67
N SER A 48 1.57 16.42 -3.15
CA SER A 48 0.92 17.60 -3.74
C SER A 48 0.37 18.61 -2.71
N GLN A 49 0.31 18.23 -1.42
CA GLN A 49 -0.25 19.06 -0.37
C GLN A 49 0.81 20.02 0.22
N ARG A 50 0.36 21.22 0.65
CA ARG A 50 1.22 22.17 1.35
C ARG A 50 1.62 21.63 2.72
N PHE A 51 2.87 21.90 3.13
CA PHE A 51 3.43 21.44 4.39
C PHE A 51 3.34 19.91 4.56
N ASN A 52 3.58 19.18 3.47
CA ASN A 52 3.77 17.74 3.56
C ASN A 52 5.20 17.40 4.02
N PHE A 53 5.35 16.24 4.66
CA PHE A 53 6.65 15.72 5.03
C PHE A 53 6.80 14.32 4.42
N HIS A 54 7.73 14.20 3.46
CA HIS A 54 7.98 13.01 2.64
C HIS A 54 6.75 12.44 1.92
N GLY A 55 5.64 13.19 1.79
CA GLY A 55 4.39 12.70 1.22
C GLY A 55 3.60 11.74 2.11
N TYR A 56 4.12 11.33 3.27
CA TYR A 56 3.41 10.43 4.20
C TYR A 56 2.39 11.15 5.06
N ILE A 57 2.68 12.41 5.43
CA ILE A 57 1.84 13.26 6.26
C ILE A 57 1.76 14.66 5.68
N CYS A 58 0.73 15.41 6.02
CA CYS A 58 0.62 16.84 5.75
C CYS A 58 -0.05 17.57 6.91
N LEU A 59 0.15 18.90 6.99
CA LEU A 59 -0.39 19.70 8.09
C LEU A 59 -1.91 19.60 8.17
N SER A 60 -2.62 19.58 7.05
CA SER A 60 -4.08 19.51 7.01
C SER A 60 -4.61 18.18 7.58
N SER A 61 -3.97 17.03 7.26
CA SER A 61 -4.34 15.74 7.84
C SER A 61 -4.06 15.72 9.35
N SER A 62 -2.91 16.23 9.79
CA SER A 62 -2.55 16.30 11.21
C SER A 62 -3.54 17.15 12.03
N VAL A 63 -3.95 18.30 11.50
CA VAL A 63 -4.99 19.15 12.13
C VAL A 63 -6.33 18.40 12.22
N ALA A 64 -6.73 17.73 11.14
CA ALA A 64 -7.96 16.93 11.12
C ALA A 64 -7.93 15.82 12.15
N TRP A 65 -6.80 15.14 12.34
CA TRP A 65 -6.61 14.12 13.37
C TRP A 65 -6.80 14.65 14.79
N GLY A 66 -6.33 15.86 15.08
CA GLY A 66 -6.57 16.53 16.36
C GLY A 66 -8.07 16.70 16.66
N PHE A 67 -8.84 17.24 15.69
CA PHE A 67 -10.28 17.39 15.85
C PHE A 67 -11.02 16.06 15.91
N LEU A 68 -10.62 15.10 15.08
CA LEU A 68 -11.19 13.76 15.10
C LEU A 68 -10.95 13.06 16.44
N THR A 69 -9.83 13.31 17.11
CA THR A 69 -9.54 12.76 18.43
C THR A 69 -10.50 13.30 19.48
N ILE A 70 -10.80 14.60 19.50
CA ILE A 70 -11.81 15.17 20.39
C ILE A 70 -13.18 14.52 20.10
N PHE A 71 -13.60 14.49 18.84
CA PHE A 71 -14.88 13.92 18.43
C PHE A 71 -15.03 12.46 18.86
N MET A 72 -13.99 11.66 18.59
CA MET A 72 -13.99 10.24 18.97
C MET A 72 -13.98 10.03 20.48
N THR A 73 -13.21 10.84 21.23
CA THR A 73 -13.07 10.67 22.68
C THR A 73 -14.31 11.12 23.43
N ASP A 74 -14.84 12.31 23.12
CA ASP A 74 -15.92 12.91 23.90
C ASP A 74 -17.31 12.49 23.43
N LEU A 75 -17.52 12.38 22.10
CA LEU A 75 -18.86 12.14 21.57
C LEU A 75 -19.14 10.65 21.33
N ILE A 76 -18.17 9.90 20.82
CA ILE A 76 -18.37 8.50 20.42
C ILE A 76 -17.97 7.52 21.53
N HIS A 77 -16.80 7.70 22.13
CA HIS A 77 -16.28 6.71 23.07
C HIS A 77 -17.08 6.64 24.36
N ARG A 78 -17.47 7.79 24.95
CA ARG A 78 -18.21 7.81 26.22
C ARG A 78 -19.52 7.03 26.21
N PRO A 79 -20.42 7.15 25.22
CA PRO A 79 -21.63 6.32 25.18
C PRO A 79 -21.32 4.85 24.93
N ILE A 80 -20.32 4.52 24.09
CA ILE A 80 -19.92 3.14 23.85
C ILE A 80 -19.34 2.50 25.12
N GLU A 81 -18.49 3.20 25.85
CA GLU A 81 -17.92 2.74 27.12
C GLU A 81 -19.02 2.38 28.13
N LYS A 82 -20.02 3.26 28.30
CA LYS A 82 -21.18 2.98 29.19
C LYS A 82 -21.94 1.72 28.76
N LEU A 83 -22.08 1.52 27.46
CA LEU A 83 -22.79 0.39 26.90
C LEU A 83 -22.01 -0.92 27.12
N VAL A 84 -20.72 -0.91 26.83
CA VAL A 84 -19.82 -2.07 26.98
C VAL A 84 -19.63 -2.43 28.45
N CYS A 85 -19.41 -1.45 29.34
CA CYS A 85 -19.28 -1.70 30.77
C CYS A 85 -20.56 -2.26 31.43
N GLY A 86 -21.73 -2.15 30.76
CA GLY A 86 -23.00 -2.77 31.19
C GLY A 86 -23.16 -4.23 30.77
N ILE A 87 -22.30 -4.76 29.91
CA ILE A 87 -22.38 -6.14 29.41
C ILE A 87 -21.63 -7.08 30.36
N PRO A 88 -22.19 -8.26 30.71
CA PRO A 88 -21.47 -9.28 31.47
C PRO A 88 -20.21 -9.74 30.73
N VAL A 89 -19.09 -9.86 31.43
CA VAL A 89 -17.78 -10.19 30.85
C VAL A 89 -17.79 -11.46 29.99
N ILE A 90 -18.61 -12.46 30.38
CA ILE A 90 -18.72 -13.71 29.61
C ILE A 90 -19.34 -13.45 28.23
N LEU A 91 -20.37 -12.61 28.17
CA LEU A 91 -21.03 -12.26 26.91
C LEU A 91 -20.10 -11.41 26.03
N ASP A 92 -19.35 -10.50 26.63
CA ASP A 92 -18.36 -9.67 25.94
C ASP A 92 -17.25 -10.55 25.32
N LEU A 93 -16.71 -11.51 26.06
CA LEU A 93 -15.71 -12.46 25.55
C LEU A 93 -16.28 -13.34 24.41
N LEU A 94 -17.52 -13.80 24.52
CA LEU A 94 -18.16 -14.60 23.46
C LEU A 94 -18.34 -13.82 22.17
N LEU A 95 -18.51 -12.50 22.24
CA LEU A 95 -18.64 -11.62 21.08
C LEU A 95 -17.25 -11.20 20.51
N ILE A 96 -16.33 -10.81 21.37
CA ILE A 96 -15.03 -10.29 20.95
C ILE A 96 -14.13 -11.36 20.35
N LEU A 97 -14.10 -12.58 20.91
CA LEU A 97 -13.19 -13.62 20.42
C LEU A 97 -13.45 -14.00 18.96
N PRO A 98 -14.69 -14.33 18.51
CA PRO A 98 -14.93 -14.65 17.12
C PRO A 98 -14.69 -13.45 16.18
N VAL A 99 -15.10 -12.24 16.58
CA VAL A 99 -14.83 -11.03 15.78
C VAL A 99 -13.34 -10.79 15.61
N THR A 100 -12.57 -10.93 16.69
CA THR A 100 -11.11 -10.80 16.63
C THR A 100 -10.48 -11.88 15.75
N ALA A 101 -10.96 -13.14 15.85
CA ALA A 101 -10.45 -14.23 15.03
C ALA A 101 -10.67 -13.97 13.53
N VAL A 102 -11.88 -13.56 13.15
CA VAL A 102 -12.21 -13.20 11.75
C VAL A 102 -11.37 -12.02 11.28
N PHE A 103 -11.24 -10.97 12.11
CA PHE A 103 -10.41 -9.79 11.79
C PHE A 103 -8.94 -10.17 11.59
N LEU A 104 -8.36 -11.01 12.46
CA LEU A 104 -6.97 -11.44 12.31
C LEU A 104 -6.77 -12.28 11.06
N GLN A 105 -7.72 -13.15 10.72
CA GLN A 105 -7.67 -13.96 9.50
C GLN A 105 -7.71 -13.05 8.25
N ASP A 106 -8.61 -12.09 8.21
CA ASP A 106 -8.74 -11.13 7.10
C ASP A 106 -7.49 -10.24 6.98
N ALA A 107 -7.00 -9.71 8.10
CA ALA A 107 -5.79 -8.91 8.14
C ALA A 107 -4.56 -9.70 7.62
N PHE A 108 -4.41 -10.96 8.05
CA PHE A 108 -3.33 -11.82 7.59
C PHE A 108 -3.41 -12.10 6.09
N ALA A 109 -4.61 -12.41 5.57
CA ALA A 109 -4.83 -12.63 4.15
C ALA A 109 -4.51 -11.36 3.33
N SER A 110 -4.97 -10.20 3.78
CA SER A 110 -4.74 -8.91 3.14
C SER A 110 -3.25 -8.52 3.11
N ILE A 111 -2.54 -8.72 4.23
CA ILE A 111 -1.09 -8.47 4.31
C ILE A 111 -0.34 -9.39 3.34
N ARG A 112 -0.68 -10.68 3.32
CA ARG A 112 -0.05 -11.65 2.43
C ARG A 112 -0.24 -11.27 0.96
N GLU A 113 -1.46 -10.90 0.58
CA GLU A 113 -1.78 -10.48 -0.79
C GLU A 113 -1.03 -9.21 -1.19
N ALA A 114 -0.92 -8.23 -0.29
CA ALA A 114 -0.17 -7.01 -0.51
C ALA A 114 1.34 -7.25 -0.65
N LEU A 115 1.92 -8.17 0.14
CA LEU A 115 3.32 -8.59 0.01
C LEU A 115 3.57 -9.29 -1.34
N ASP A 116 2.69 -10.21 -1.71
CA ASP A 116 2.76 -10.91 -3.01
C ASP A 116 2.65 -9.93 -4.18
N PHE A 117 1.85 -8.87 -4.04
CA PHE A 117 1.79 -7.80 -5.02
C PHE A 117 3.12 -7.03 -5.11
N GLY A 118 3.72 -6.65 -3.99
CA GLY A 118 5.04 -6.01 -3.93
C GLY A 118 6.13 -6.84 -4.62
N HIS A 119 6.17 -8.15 -4.34
CA HIS A 119 7.09 -9.08 -5.04
C HIS A 119 6.81 -9.20 -6.54
N SER A 120 5.53 -9.09 -6.94
CA SER A 120 5.16 -9.11 -8.36
C SER A 120 5.67 -7.87 -9.10
N LEU A 121 5.66 -6.69 -8.46
CA LEU A 121 6.25 -5.47 -9.00
C LEU A 121 7.78 -5.61 -9.16
N GLU A 122 8.46 -6.19 -8.17
CA GLU A 122 9.91 -6.44 -8.25
C GLU A 122 10.26 -7.37 -9.41
N ARG A 123 9.51 -8.47 -9.57
CA ARG A 123 9.68 -9.40 -10.70
C ARG A 123 9.39 -8.76 -12.05
N ALA A 124 8.34 -7.97 -12.16
CA ALA A 124 8.02 -7.24 -13.38
C ALA A 124 9.15 -6.28 -13.78
N ASN A 125 9.73 -5.56 -12.82
CA ASN A 125 10.88 -4.70 -13.06
C ASN A 125 12.12 -5.47 -13.54
N GLN A 126 12.42 -6.64 -12.91
CA GLN A 126 13.54 -7.49 -13.33
C GLN A 126 13.36 -7.97 -14.78
N ILE A 127 12.19 -8.51 -15.11
CA ILE A 127 11.89 -8.98 -16.48
C ILE A 127 12.00 -7.83 -17.48
N ARG A 128 11.55 -6.64 -17.11
CA ARG A 128 11.64 -5.44 -17.95
C ARG A 128 13.09 -5.06 -18.24
N GLN A 129 13.96 -5.06 -17.23
CA GLN A 129 15.38 -4.81 -17.42
C GLN A 129 16.04 -5.86 -18.33
N GLU A 130 15.66 -7.14 -18.20
CA GLU A 130 16.12 -8.20 -19.10
C GLU A 130 15.63 -7.96 -20.53
N LEU A 131 14.34 -7.58 -20.72
CA LEU A 131 13.79 -7.23 -22.03
C LEU A 131 14.53 -6.07 -22.70
N ASP A 132 14.82 -5.02 -21.96
CA ASP A 132 15.53 -3.87 -22.50
C ASP A 132 16.96 -4.27 -22.92
N GLY A 133 17.64 -5.10 -22.14
CA GLY A 133 18.92 -5.69 -22.51
C GLY A 133 18.87 -6.54 -23.77
N LEU A 134 17.88 -7.44 -23.88
CA LEU A 134 17.68 -8.28 -25.06
C LEU A 134 17.32 -7.46 -26.31
N ARG A 135 16.51 -6.42 -26.17
CA ARG A 135 16.17 -5.51 -27.28
C ARG A 135 17.40 -4.79 -27.83
N VAL A 136 18.28 -4.31 -26.94
CA VAL A 136 19.55 -3.69 -27.33
C VAL A 136 20.44 -4.70 -28.08
N GLN A 137 20.59 -5.92 -27.57
CA GLN A 137 21.36 -6.98 -28.23
C GLN A 137 20.80 -7.35 -29.60
N THR A 138 19.47 -7.50 -29.71
CA THR A 138 18.80 -7.77 -30.99
C THR A 138 18.99 -6.61 -31.99
N ALA A 139 18.97 -5.36 -31.52
CA ALA A 139 19.23 -4.19 -32.36
C ALA A 139 20.66 -4.14 -32.88
N LEU A 140 21.66 -4.49 -32.05
CA LEU A 140 23.06 -4.58 -32.45
C LEU A 140 23.28 -5.68 -33.48
N LEU A 141 22.68 -6.86 -33.31
CA LEU A 141 22.80 -7.96 -34.27
C LEU A 141 22.11 -7.68 -35.61
N LYS A 142 21.11 -6.78 -35.64
CA LYS A 142 20.51 -6.33 -36.92
C LYS A 142 21.47 -5.49 -37.79
N MET A 143 22.51 -4.92 -37.20
CA MET A 143 23.49 -4.10 -37.91
C MET A 143 24.63 -4.94 -38.50
N ASP A 144 24.74 -6.21 -38.13
CA ASP A 144 25.79 -7.13 -38.57
C ASP A 144 25.19 -8.20 -39.52
N ALA A 145 25.88 -8.59 -40.57
CA ALA A 145 25.38 -9.48 -41.61
C ALA A 145 26.19 -10.80 -41.68
N GLY A 146 25.51 -11.95 -41.41
CA GLY A 146 26.11 -13.29 -41.52
C GLY A 146 25.17 -14.41 -41.06
N ASP A 147 25.28 -15.59 -41.67
CA ASP A 147 24.41 -16.75 -41.43
C ASP A 147 24.30 -17.20 -39.94
N ARG A 148 25.41 -17.09 -39.21
CA ARG A 148 25.42 -17.38 -37.75
C ARG A 148 24.65 -16.37 -36.91
N ILE A 149 24.31 -15.23 -37.46
CA ILE A 149 23.60 -14.12 -36.80
C ILE A 149 22.11 -14.36 -36.85
N GLU A 150 21.61 -15.01 -37.90
CA GLU A 150 20.19 -15.35 -38.01
C GLU A 150 19.75 -16.36 -36.95
N GLU A 151 20.57 -17.36 -36.65
CA GLU A 151 20.27 -18.34 -35.58
C GLU A 151 20.24 -17.67 -34.19
N LYS A 152 21.24 -16.86 -33.87
CA LYS A 152 21.26 -16.08 -32.62
C LYS A 152 20.11 -15.07 -32.52
N ARG A 153 19.72 -14.50 -33.63
CA ARG A 153 18.60 -13.58 -33.68
C ARG A 153 17.28 -14.28 -33.40
N ALA A 154 17.05 -15.43 -33.99
CA ALA A 154 15.86 -16.27 -33.73
C ALA A 154 15.79 -16.70 -32.24
N GLU A 155 16.93 -17.06 -31.65
CA GLU A 155 17.02 -17.38 -30.24
C GLU A 155 16.66 -16.18 -29.34
N LEU A 156 17.22 -15.00 -29.62
CA LEU A 156 16.89 -13.77 -28.89
C LEU A 156 15.42 -13.34 -29.06
N GLU A 157 14.86 -13.47 -30.24
CA GLU A 157 13.44 -13.18 -30.48
C GLU A 157 12.52 -14.14 -29.70
N SER A 158 12.91 -15.43 -29.57
CA SER A 158 12.18 -16.38 -28.73
C SER A 158 12.21 -16.02 -27.24
N TRP A 159 13.37 -15.59 -26.73
CA TRP A 159 13.50 -15.12 -25.34
C TRP A 159 12.73 -13.84 -25.07
N LEU A 160 12.75 -12.89 -26.02
CA LEU A 160 11.93 -11.68 -25.93
C LEU A 160 10.43 -12.03 -25.77
N LYS A 161 9.94 -12.92 -26.60
CA LYS A 161 8.54 -13.37 -26.55
C LYS A 161 8.20 -14.04 -25.22
N GLU A 162 9.06 -14.94 -24.74
CA GLU A 162 8.89 -15.60 -23.43
C GLU A 162 8.83 -14.59 -22.28
N ARG A 163 9.69 -13.56 -22.30
CA ARG A 163 9.69 -12.53 -21.24
C ARG A 163 8.49 -11.61 -21.33
N GLU A 164 8.02 -11.26 -22.51
CA GLU A 164 6.79 -10.50 -22.72
C GLU A 164 5.56 -11.28 -22.21
N GLU A 165 5.45 -12.56 -22.52
CA GLU A 165 4.40 -13.44 -22.01
C GLU A 165 4.43 -13.54 -20.48
N ALA A 166 5.61 -13.63 -19.87
CA ALA A 166 5.77 -13.64 -18.42
C ALA A 166 5.28 -12.34 -17.76
N LEU A 167 5.55 -11.18 -18.36
CA LEU A 167 5.01 -9.89 -17.88
C LEU A 167 3.48 -9.84 -17.95
N LEU A 168 2.91 -10.29 -19.06
CA LEU A 168 1.47 -10.37 -19.22
C LEU A 168 0.82 -11.28 -18.17
N ALA A 169 1.42 -12.43 -17.90
CA ALA A 169 0.93 -13.36 -16.88
C ALA A 169 0.97 -12.76 -15.46
N ILE A 170 2.02 -12.00 -15.11
CA ILE A 170 2.08 -11.28 -13.83
C ILE A 170 0.95 -10.25 -13.74
N ARG A 171 0.76 -9.46 -14.79
CA ARG A 171 -0.30 -8.45 -14.87
C ARG A 171 -1.68 -9.06 -14.67
N ASP A 172 -1.99 -10.11 -15.40
CA ASP A 172 -3.33 -10.73 -15.38
C ASP A 172 -3.65 -11.36 -14.03
N ARG A 173 -2.67 -11.99 -13.36
CA ARG A 173 -2.83 -12.53 -12.00
C ARG A 173 -3.14 -11.46 -10.96
N ARG A 174 -2.62 -10.25 -11.15
CA ARG A 174 -2.72 -9.16 -10.16
C ARG A 174 -3.78 -8.12 -10.49
N LYS A 175 -4.44 -8.27 -11.63
CA LYS A 175 -5.46 -7.32 -12.10
C LYS A 175 -6.57 -7.09 -11.07
N GLN A 176 -7.14 -8.14 -10.50
CA GLN A 176 -8.23 -8.04 -9.53
C GLN A 176 -7.80 -7.32 -8.25
N PHE A 177 -6.62 -7.69 -7.71
CA PHE A 177 -6.07 -7.03 -6.53
C PHE A 177 -5.83 -5.55 -6.79
N LEU A 178 -5.19 -5.22 -7.91
CA LEU A 178 -4.88 -3.83 -8.27
C LEU A 178 -6.15 -2.99 -8.42
N GLN A 179 -7.19 -3.50 -9.08
CA GLN A 179 -8.46 -2.82 -9.21
C GLN A 179 -9.13 -2.58 -7.84
N SER A 180 -9.12 -3.56 -6.96
CA SER A 180 -9.64 -3.41 -5.61
C SER A 180 -8.84 -2.40 -4.79
N ALA A 181 -7.52 -2.45 -4.84
CA ALA A 181 -6.62 -1.55 -4.14
C ALA A 181 -6.78 -0.09 -4.62
N LEU A 182 -6.88 0.14 -5.94
CA LEU A 182 -7.08 1.46 -6.52
C LEU A 182 -8.47 2.05 -6.22
N ARG A 183 -9.51 1.21 -6.18
CA ARG A 183 -10.85 1.67 -5.75
C ARG A 183 -10.85 2.15 -4.30
N ALA A 184 -10.15 1.43 -3.43
CA ALA A 184 -10.02 1.79 -2.01
C ALA A 184 -9.05 2.97 -1.80
N ASN A 185 -8.01 3.08 -2.62
CA ASN A 185 -6.92 4.06 -2.48
C ASN A 185 -6.61 4.71 -3.83
N PRO A 186 -7.41 5.69 -4.29
CA PRO A 186 -7.25 6.32 -5.61
C PRO A 186 -5.91 7.05 -5.80
N THR A 187 -5.25 7.42 -4.71
CA THR A 187 -3.95 8.10 -4.68
C THR A 187 -2.76 7.15 -4.51
N MET A 188 -2.99 5.83 -4.67
CA MET A 188 -1.93 4.83 -4.55
C MET A 188 -0.87 5.03 -5.64
N VAL A 189 0.40 5.11 -5.22
CA VAL A 189 1.56 5.31 -6.11
C VAL A 189 2.70 4.39 -5.70
N SER A 190 3.60 4.10 -6.65
CA SER A 190 4.89 3.50 -6.36
C SER A 190 5.98 4.39 -6.94
N HIS A 191 6.87 4.89 -6.09
CA HIS A 191 7.99 5.70 -6.56
C HIS A 191 9.10 4.84 -7.18
N LYS A 192 9.28 3.65 -6.65
CA LYS A 192 10.32 2.72 -7.11
C LYS A 192 9.93 1.95 -8.38
N TYR A 193 8.66 1.59 -8.52
CA TYR A 193 8.13 0.78 -9.61
C TYR A 193 6.98 1.50 -10.33
N ALA A 194 7.18 2.79 -10.62
CA ALA A 194 6.14 3.64 -11.18
C ALA A 194 5.68 3.21 -12.58
N GLU A 195 6.61 2.76 -13.41
CA GLU A 195 6.29 2.32 -14.78
C GLU A 195 5.56 0.97 -14.79
N GLU A 196 6.01 0.02 -13.96
CA GLU A 196 5.37 -1.28 -13.81
C GLU A 196 3.95 -1.14 -13.28
N LEU A 197 3.73 -0.28 -12.29
CA LEU A 197 2.41 0.02 -11.75
C LEU A 197 1.50 0.66 -12.82
N LYS A 198 2.01 1.64 -13.58
CA LYS A 198 1.27 2.28 -14.67
C LYS A 198 0.89 1.32 -15.79
N GLU A 199 1.79 0.40 -16.16
CA GLU A 199 1.50 -0.61 -17.18
C GLU A 199 0.44 -1.60 -16.72
N MET A 200 0.47 -2.02 -15.46
CA MET A 200 -0.59 -2.84 -14.87
C MET A 200 -1.94 -2.12 -14.84
N MET A 201 -1.94 -0.78 -14.69
CA MET A 201 -3.16 0.06 -14.71
C MET A 201 -3.72 0.29 -16.09
N LYS A 202 -2.90 0.35 -17.15
CA LYS A 202 -3.34 0.58 -18.55
C LYS A 202 -4.09 -0.58 -19.18
N ALA A 203 -4.30 -1.67 -18.48
CA ALA A 203 -4.97 -2.87 -18.95
C ALA A 203 -6.51 -2.81 -18.85
N GLU A 204 -7.10 -1.61 -18.96
CA GLU A 204 -8.54 -1.39 -19.14
C GLU A 204 -8.92 -1.35 -20.61
#